data_14618ecae4b44f16fa0731094c9f943d
#
_entry.id   14618ecae4b44f16fa0731094c9f943d
#
_cell.length_a   1.000
_cell.length_b   1.000
_cell.length_c   1.000
_cell.angle_alpha   90.00
_cell.angle_beta   90.00
_cell.angle_gamma   90.00
#
_symmetry.space_group_name_H-M   'P 1'
#
loop_
_entity.id
_entity.type
_entity.pdbx_description
1 polymer ?
#
loop_
_entity_poly.entity_id
_entity_poly.type
_entity_poly.pdbx_seq_one_letter_code
_entity_poly.pdbx_strand_id
1 'polypeptide(L)'
;MDDRFGFTDGFCGACGFVLDKDNIEQSKPAADDSDTQPSLEIDDWIESVTPRDSSESVLVELLATLDRSRTDLFLTESELDDSTKLLVKTWEKTLFHGRKAEHVIGAVLIITLRQAEAPRPIGVIAESLGCERTAVQRTMKKLKREFDLALFPPVPENYLPFLARKLALNEATVKDASRILDRFDSGSGDPACTAAAALYLAAKTQGILITYDSAARAAGSTKETVWRRSQSLTDCRNP
;
A
#
# COMPACT_ATOMS: atom_id res chain seq x y z
N MET A 1 2.42 24.48 18.64
CA MET A 1 1.31 23.52 18.81
C MET A 1 0.14 24.13 18.06
N ASP A 2 -0.01 23.75 16.78
CA ASP A 2 -1.09 24.26 15.94
C ASP A 2 -2.16 23.17 15.76
N ASP A 3 -3.16 23.20 16.62
CA ASP A 3 -4.39 22.39 16.58
C ASP A 3 -5.31 22.88 15.44
N ARG A 4 -4.91 22.70 14.18
CA ARG A 4 -5.76 23.12 13.04
C ARG A 4 -6.53 22.01 12.35
N PHE A 5 -6.49 20.78 12.86
CA PHE A 5 -7.29 19.66 12.33
C PHE A 5 -7.97 18.89 13.43
N GLY A 6 -8.68 19.63 14.31
CA GLY A 6 -9.58 19.04 15.27
C GLY A 6 -10.91 18.68 14.59
N PHE A 7 -11.28 17.42 14.50
CA PHE A 7 -12.68 17.05 14.42
C PHE A 7 -13.33 17.35 15.76
N THR A 8 -13.90 18.52 15.90
CA THR A 8 -14.76 18.86 17.03
C THR A 8 -16.19 18.86 16.54
N ASP A 9 -17.04 18.04 17.16
CA ASP A 9 -18.50 17.98 16.96
C ASP A 9 -19.01 17.59 15.57
N GLY A 10 -18.33 16.68 14.88
CA GLY A 10 -18.81 16.17 13.58
C GLY A 10 -18.55 17.08 12.39
N PHE A 11 -17.73 18.14 12.54
CA PHE A 11 -17.33 19.04 11.46
C PHE A 11 -15.85 18.89 11.10
N CYS A 12 -15.57 18.86 9.81
CA CYS A 12 -14.22 19.12 9.33
C CYS A 12 -14.01 20.64 9.25
N GLY A 13 -13.15 21.19 10.10
CA GLY A 13 -12.90 22.65 10.14
C GLY A 13 -12.31 23.26 8.86
N ALA A 14 -11.78 22.43 7.94
CA ALA A 14 -11.16 22.88 6.70
C ALA A 14 -12.14 22.93 5.51
N CYS A 15 -13.07 21.95 5.40
CA CYS A 15 -14.00 21.86 4.26
C CYS A 15 -15.48 21.92 4.66
N GLY A 16 -15.81 22.04 5.95
CA GLY A 16 -17.18 22.10 6.46
C GLY A 16 -17.96 20.79 6.36
N PHE A 17 -17.30 19.65 6.16
CA PHE A 17 -17.94 18.33 6.10
C PHE A 17 -18.59 18.01 7.45
N VAL A 18 -19.87 17.64 7.44
CA VAL A 18 -20.65 17.28 8.64
C VAL A 18 -20.85 15.79 8.67
N LEU A 19 -20.33 15.13 9.71
CA LEU A 19 -20.73 13.77 10.05
C LEU A 19 -21.92 13.86 10.99
N ASP A 20 -23.09 13.42 10.55
CA ASP A 20 -24.31 13.41 11.33
C ASP A 20 -24.21 12.33 12.40
N LYS A 21 -24.04 12.73 13.67
CA LYS A 21 -23.88 11.82 14.81
C LYS A 21 -25.16 11.01 15.10
N ASP A 22 -26.32 11.50 14.69
CA ASP A 22 -27.61 10.87 15.00
C ASP A 22 -27.83 9.56 14.22
N ASN A 23 -27.06 9.30 13.18
CA ASN A 23 -27.15 8.06 12.41
C ASN A 23 -26.23 6.94 12.93
N ILE A 24 -25.28 7.27 13.83
CA ILE A 24 -24.33 6.29 14.39
C ILE A 24 -24.91 5.57 15.62
N GLU A 25 -25.87 6.18 16.33
CA GLU A 25 -26.42 5.61 17.57
C GLU A 25 -27.60 4.65 17.38
N GLN A 26 -28.20 4.54 16.18
CA GLN A 26 -29.37 3.68 15.96
C GLN A 26 -29.05 2.25 15.51
N SER A 27 -27.79 1.89 15.30
CA SER A 27 -27.37 0.53 14.93
C SER A 27 -26.57 -0.17 16.04
N LYS A 28 -27.12 -0.27 17.26
CA LYS A 28 -26.66 -1.26 18.23
C LYS A 28 -27.49 -2.53 18.07
N PRO A 29 -26.94 -3.62 17.47
CA PRO A 29 -27.54 -4.93 17.60
C PRO A 29 -27.28 -5.46 19.02
N ALA A 30 -28.29 -6.12 19.59
CA ALA A 30 -28.22 -6.84 20.83
C ALA A 30 -27.10 -7.89 20.81
N ALA A 31 -26.41 -8.03 21.92
CA ALA A 31 -25.35 -9.00 22.11
C ALA A 31 -25.86 -10.42 21.84
N ASP A 32 -25.23 -11.11 20.88
CA ASP A 32 -25.20 -12.54 20.81
C ASP A 32 -23.75 -12.98 20.59
N ASP A 33 -23.28 -13.81 21.55
CA ASP A 33 -21.92 -14.32 21.63
C ASP A 33 -21.67 -15.33 20.49
N SER A 34 -21.09 -14.86 19.41
CA SER A 34 -20.36 -15.73 18.49
C SER A 34 -19.20 -14.94 17.88
N ASP A 35 -17.98 -15.43 18.10
CA ASP A 35 -16.70 -14.96 17.57
C ASP A 35 -16.71 -14.94 16.01
N THR A 36 -17.39 -13.96 15.45
CA THR A 36 -17.27 -13.62 14.03
C THR A 36 -17.04 -12.11 14.00
N GLN A 37 -15.77 -11.70 13.86
CA GLN A 37 -15.49 -10.31 13.54
C GLN A 37 -16.32 -9.93 12.31
N PRO A 38 -17.17 -8.91 12.40
CA PRO A 38 -17.89 -8.41 11.22
C PRO A 38 -16.82 -7.89 10.26
N SER A 39 -16.65 -8.56 9.13
CA SER A 39 -16.07 -7.95 7.95
C SER A 39 -17.01 -6.80 7.59
N LEU A 40 -16.69 -5.58 8.04
CA LEU A 40 -17.34 -4.37 7.55
C LEU A 40 -17.24 -4.41 6.03
N GLU A 41 -18.37 -4.66 5.37
CA GLU A 41 -18.43 -4.61 3.92
C GLU A 41 -18.05 -3.19 3.49
N ILE A 42 -17.07 -3.12 2.61
CA ILE A 42 -16.34 -1.91 2.21
C ILE A 42 -17.24 -0.80 1.64
N ASP A 43 -18.45 -1.14 1.25
CA ASP A 43 -19.37 -0.23 0.55
C ASP A 43 -20.33 0.55 1.47
N ASP A 44 -20.50 0.16 2.73
CA ASP A 44 -21.55 0.72 3.61
C ASP A 44 -21.42 2.23 3.86
N TRP A 45 -20.18 2.76 4.00
CA TRP A 45 -20.00 4.18 4.27
C TRP A 45 -20.23 5.06 3.04
N ILE A 46 -19.98 4.54 1.83
CA ILE A 46 -20.14 5.28 0.57
C ILE A 46 -21.62 5.64 0.35
N GLU A 47 -22.53 4.70 0.64
CA GLU A 47 -23.97 4.91 0.50
C GLU A 47 -24.49 5.95 1.50
N SER A 48 -23.81 6.15 2.64
CA SER A 48 -24.20 7.12 3.66
C SER A 48 -23.77 8.56 3.37
N VAL A 49 -22.87 8.77 2.39
CA VAL A 49 -22.31 10.09 2.07
C VAL A 49 -23.02 10.72 0.87
N THR A 50 -23.62 11.89 1.08
CA THR A 50 -24.22 12.69 0.00
C THR A 50 -23.31 13.87 -0.35
N PRO A 51 -22.58 13.82 -1.50
CA PRO A 51 -21.71 14.92 -1.92
C PRO A 51 -22.55 16.18 -2.22
N ARG A 52 -22.03 17.33 -1.84
CA ARG A 52 -22.68 18.64 -2.07
C ARG A 52 -22.45 19.15 -3.50
N ASP A 53 -21.31 18.82 -4.06
CA ASP A 53 -20.90 19.27 -5.40
C ASP A 53 -20.08 18.21 -6.13
N SER A 54 -19.74 18.49 -7.38
CA SER A 54 -18.94 17.59 -8.22
C SER A 54 -17.51 17.37 -7.69
N SER A 55 -16.96 18.31 -6.95
CA SER A 55 -15.61 18.19 -6.37
C SER A 55 -15.62 17.21 -5.20
N GLU A 56 -16.62 17.29 -4.32
CA GLU A 56 -16.83 16.34 -3.23
C GLU A 56 -17.12 14.94 -3.78
N SER A 57 -17.89 14.82 -4.87
CA SER A 57 -18.13 13.53 -5.54
C SER A 57 -16.83 12.86 -5.99
N VAL A 58 -15.89 13.63 -6.52
CA VAL A 58 -14.56 13.11 -6.89
C VAL A 58 -13.78 12.66 -5.67
N LEU A 59 -13.83 13.40 -4.56
CA LEU A 59 -13.15 13.00 -3.33
C LEU A 59 -13.72 11.69 -2.78
N VAL A 60 -15.04 11.54 -2.76
CA VAL A 60 -15.71 10.30 -2.32
C VAL A 60 -15.25 9.12 -3.19
N GLU A 61 -15.21 9.28 -4.52
CA GLU A 61 -14.72 8.25 -5.44
C GLU A 61 -13.26 7.88 -5.18
N LEU A 62 -12.40 8.88 -4.93
CA LEU A 62 -10.99 8.66 -4.58
C LEU A 62 -10.85 7.87 -3.28
N LEU A 63 -11.59 8.23 -2.24
CA LEU A 63 -11.56 7.54 -0.94
C LEU A 63 -12.09 6.11 -1.05
N ALA A 64 -13.19 5.91 -1.77
CA ALA A 64 -13.77 4.60 -2.04
C ALA A 64 -12.79 3.67 -2.79
N THR A 65 -12.06 4.21 -3.75
CA THR A 65 -11.07 3.44 -4.50
C THR A 65 -9.84 3.11 -3.65
N LEU A 66 -9.45 4.02 -2.76
CA LEU A 66 -8.39 3.76 -1.79
C LEU A 66 -8.79 2.64 -0.83
N ASP A 67 -10.00 2.68 -0.29
CA ASP A 67 -10.51 1.68 0.64
C ASP A 67 -10.62 0.30 0.00
N ARG A 68 -11.15 0.20 -1.22
CA ARG A 68 -11.18 -1.05 -2.00
C ARG A 68 -9.80 -1.68 -2.19
N SER A 69 -8.74 -0.89 -2.28
CA SER A 69 -7.36 -1.40 -2.42
C SER A 69 -6.78 -1.98 -1.13
N ARG A 70 -7.45 -1.79 0.01
CA ARG A 70 -6.99 -2.18 1.35
C ARG A 70 -6.68 -3.66 1.46
N THR A 71 -7.59 -4.50 1.02
CA THR A 71 -7.46 -5.97 1.13
C THR A 71 -6.33 -6.50 0.25
N ASP A 72 -6.25 -6.09 -1.01
CA ASP A 72 -5.26 -6.57 -1.98
C ASP A 72 -3.83 -6.17 -1.62
N LEU A 73 -3.68 -5.00 -1.01
CA LEU A 73 -2.39 -4.45 -0.62
C LEU A 73 -2.05 -4.70 0.86
N PHE A 74 -2.95 -5.37 1.60
CA PHE A 74 -2.79 -5.62 3.04
C PHE A 74 -2.50 -4.34 3.84
N LEU A 75 -3.25 -3.26 3.58
CA LEU A 75 -3.03 -2.00 4.26
C LEU A 75 -3.48 -2.11 5.73
N THR A 76 -2.66 -1.59 6.63
CA THR A 76 -3.03 -1.39 8.03
C THR A 76 -3.87 -0.14 8.18
N GLU A 77 -4.58 0.02 9.30
CA GLU A 77 -5.34 1.22 9.62
C GLU A 77 -4.48 2.49 9.55
N SER A 78 -3.26 2.44 10.11
CA SER A 78 -2.34 3.58 10.08
C SER A 78 -1.90 3.93 8.65
N GLU A 79 -1.57 2.92 7.81
CA GLU A 79 -1.20 3.14 6.41
C GLU A 79 -2.37 3.74 5.61
N LEU A 80 -3.60 3.30 5.89
CA LEU A 80 -4.81 3.81 5.26
C LEU A 80 -5.07 5.27 5.68
N ASP A 81 -4.95 5.57 6.98
CA ASP A 81 -5.14 6.92 7.52
C ASP A 81 -4.12 7.92 6.95
N ASP A 82 -2.84 7.56 6.91
CA ASP A 82 -1.80 8.41 6.32
C ASP A 82 -2.00 8.60 4.81
N SER A 83 -2.47 7.57 4.11
CA SER A 83 -2.82 7.67 2.70
C SER A 83 -4.03 8.57 2.47
N THR A 84 -5.04 8.48 3.31
CA THR A 84 -6.22 9.35 3.31
C THR A 84 -5.83 10.81 3.52
N LYS A 85 -4.98 11.10 4.53
CA LYS A 85 -4.49 12.46 4.80
C LYS A 85 -3.75 13.07 3.60
N LEU A 86 -2.88 12.29 2.96
CA LEU A 86 -2.16 12.78 1.78
C LEU A 86 -3.09 12.93 0.57
N LEU A 87 -4.08 12.04 0.42
CA LEU A 87 -5.07 12.11 -0.65
C LEU A 87 -5.92 13.37 -0.53
N VAL A 88 -6.43 13.69 0.67
CA VAL A 88 -7.17 14.92 0.95
C VAL A 88 -6.33 16.16 0.62
N LYS A 89 -5.07 16.23 1.07
CA LYS A 89 -4.15 17.33 0.71
C LYS A 89 -3.94 17.46 -0.80
N THR A 90 -3.89 16.32 -1.51
CA THR A 90 -3.75 16.27 -2.98
C THR A 90 -5.00 16.82 -3.65
N TRP A 91 -6.18 16.51 -3.11
CA TRP A 91 -7.45 17.02 -3.56
C TRP A 91 -7.58 18.55 -3.30
N GLU A 92 -7.27 19.03 -2.10
CA GLU A 92 -7.29 20.46 -1.75
C GLU A 92 -6.42 21.32 -2.68
N LYS A 93 -5.25 20.78 -3.07
CA LYS A 93 -4.34 21.45 -4.04
C LYS A 93 -4.75 21.22 -5.50
N THR A 94 -5.89 20.61 -5.77
CA THR A 94 -6.38 20.34 -7.13
C THR A 94 -5.41 19.56 -8.03
N LEU A 95 -4.49 18.79 -7.42
CA LEU A 95 -3.43 18.06 -8.14
C LEU A 95 -3.93 16.83 -8.87
N PHE A 96 -5.18 16.45 -8.69
CA PHE A 96 -5.85 15.36 -9.40
C PHE A 96 -6.35 15.76 -10.80
N HIS A 97 -6.52 17.06 -11.10
CA HIS A 97 -7.05 17.50 -12.38
C HIS A 97 -6.27 16.96 -13.58
N GLY A 98 -7.00 16.43 -14.57
CA GLY A 98 -6.43 15.84 -15.77
C GLY A 98 -5.72 14.48 -15.53
N ARG A 99 -5.98 13.83 -14.39
CA ARG A 99 -5.47 12.50 -14.07
C ARG A 99 -6.59 11.56 -13.70
N LYS A 100 -6.39 10.29 -14.01
CA LYS A 100 -7.29 9.24 -13.53
C LYS A 100 -7.13 9.08 -12.02
N ALA A 101 -8.21 8.77 -11.32
CA ALA A 101 -8.24 8.53 -9.88
C ALA A 101 -7.20 7.48 -9.45
N GLU A 102 -7.11 6.38 -10.18
CA GLU A 102 -6.20 5.26 -9.89
C GLU A 102 -4.73 5.68 -9.92
N HIS A 103 -4.36 6.62 -10.81
CA HIS A 103 -2.98 7.13 -10.87
C HIS A 103 -2.63 7.99 -9.66
N VAL A 104 -3.59 8.77 -9.16
CA VAL A 104 -3.41 9.61 -7.97
C VAL A 104 -3.31 8.75 -6.72
N ILE A 105 -4.24 7.80 -6.56
CA ILE A 105 -4.26 6.88 -5.43
C ILE A 105 -2.99 6.03 -5.40
N GLY A 106 -2.61 5.44 -6.53
CA GLY A 106 -1.36 4.67 -6.61
C GLY A 106 -0.12 5.50 -6.26
N ALA A 107 -0.08 6.78 -6.66
CA ALA A 107 1.01 7.68 -6.30
C ALA A 107 1.02 8.02 -4.80
N VAL A 108 -0.14 8.27 -4.20
CA VAL A 108 -0.30 8.50 -2.77
C VAL A 108 0.17 7.26 -1.99
N LEU A 109 -0.32 6.07 -2.32
CA LEU A 109 0.08 4.81 -1.69
C LEU A 109 1.60 4.58 -1.76
N ILE A 110 2.24 4.81 -2.92
CA ILE A 110 3.70 4.66 -3.02
C ILE A 110 4.42 5.61 -2.06
N ILE A 111 3.94 6.84 -1.93
CA ILE A 111 4.57 7.85 -1.07
C ILE A 111 4.41 7.46 0.40
N THR A 112 3.20 7.23 0.86
CA THR A 112 2.89 6.96 2.27
C THR A 112 3.51 5.65 2.75
N LEU A 113 3.42 4.59 1.94
CA LEU A 113 4.01 3.29 2.28
C LEU A 113 5.54 3.32 2.30
N ARG A 114 6.18 4.18 1.49
CA ARG A 114 7.63 4.39 1.60
C ARG A 114 8.02 5.21 2.81
N GLN A 115 7.22 6.17 3.22
CA GLN A 115 7.44 6.93 4.45
C GLN A 115 7.27 6.06 5.70
N ALA A 116 6.34 5.09 5.64
CA ALA A 116 6.13 4.11 6.70
C ALA A 116 7.16 2.95 6.68
N GLU A 117 8.17 2.99 5.79
CA GLU A 117 9.17 1.93 5.59
C GLU A 117 8.55 0.54 5.29
N ALA A 118 7.31 0.52 4.84
CA ALA A 118 6.55 -0.67 4.48
C ALA A 118 6.11 -0.63 3.00
N PRO A 119 7.04 -0.52 2.03
CA PRO A 119 6.70 -0.35 0.62
C PRO A 119 6.01 -1.59 0.05
N ARG A 120 5.15 -1.33 -0.93
CA ARG A 120 4.59 -2.38 -1.81
C ARG A 120 5.21 -2.24 -3.19
N PRO A 121 5.42 -3.36 -3.94
CA PRO A 121 5.93 -3.28 -5.30
C PRO A 121 5.01 -2.42 -6.18
N ILE A 122 5.59 -1.49 -6.94
CA ILE A 122 4.79 -0.56 -7.77
C ILE A 122 3.93 -1.30 -8.79
N GLY A 123 4.42 -2.45 -9.30
CA GLY A 123 3.66 -3.29 -10.22
C GLY A 123 2.39 -3.85 -9.58
N VAL A 124 2.48 -4.27 -8.31
CA VAL A 124 1.34 -4.80 -7.54
C VAL A 124 0.31 -3.71 -7.24
N ILE A 125 0.77 -2.51 -6.86
CA ILE A 125 -0.13 -1.36 -6.64
C ILE A 125 -0.86 -1.00 -7.95
N ALA A 126 -0.14 -0.94 -9.06
CA ALA A 126 -0.73 -0.61 -10.36
C ALA A 126 -1.73 -1.69 -10.82
N GLU A 127 -1.43 -2.97 -10.61
CA GLU A 127 -2.32 -4.11 -10.91
C GLU A 127 -3.59 -4.06 -10.08
N SER A 128 -3.49 -3.86 -8.75
CA SER A 128 -4.64 -3.74 -7.85
C SER A 128 -5.58 -2.59 -8.24
N LEU A 129 -5.03 -1.49 -8.76
CA LEU A 129 -5.79 -0.33 -9.21
C LEU A 129 -6.20 -0.39 -10.70
N GLY A 130 -5.85 -1.45 -11.43
CA GLY A 130 -6.15 -1.59 -12.86
C GLY A 130 -5.51 -0.51 -13.75
N CYS A 131 -4.31 -0.04 -13.41
CA CYS A 131 -3.68 1.07 -14.12
C CYS A 131 -2.22 0.82 -14.50
N GLU A 132 -1.66 1.69 -15.34
CA GLU A 132 -0.28 1.56 -15.80
C GLU A 132 0.75 2.00 -14.74
N ARG A 133 1.74 1.15 -14.46
CA ARG A 133 2.88 1.44 -13.58
C ARG A 133 3.57 2.78 -13.90
N THR A 134 3.78 3.07 -15.20
CA THR A 134 4.44 4.29 -15.64
C THR A 134 3.64 5.54 -15.36
N ALA A 135 2.31 5.49 -15.44
CA ALA A 135 1.42 6.60 -15.12
C ALA A 135 1.43 6.91 -13.62
N VAL A 136 1.37 5.87 -12.79
CA VAL A 136 1.51 5.98 -11.33
C VAL A 136 2.85 6.61 -10.95
N GLN A 137 3.96 6.15 -11.55
CA GLN A 137 5.30 6.70 -11.27
C GLN A 137 5.43 8.18 -11.66
N ARG A 138 4.85 8.58 -12.80
CA ARG A 138 4.84 10.00 -13.22
C ARG A 138 4.06 10.86 -12.23
N THR A 139 2.90 10.39 -11.79
CA THR A 139 2.07 11.08 -10.81
C THR A 139 2.80 11.18 -9.46
N MET A 140 3.40 10.10 -8.99
CA MET A 140 4.21 10.08 -7.77
C MET A 140 5.35 11.10 -7.81
N LYS A 141 6.11 11.17 -8.91
CA LYS A 141 7.19 12.17 -9.08
C LYS A 141 6.64 13.60 -9.01
N LYS A 142 5.44 13.85 -9.54
CA LYS A 142 4.80 15.15 -9.46
C LYS A 142 4.40 15.47 -8.02
N LEU A 143 3.67 14.57 -7.34
CA LEU A 143 3.26 14.80 -5.94
C LEU A 143 4.48 14.99 -5.03
N LYS A 144 5.54 14.19 -5.20
CA LYS A 144 6.79 14.36 -4.46
C LYS A 144 7.34 15.78 -4.57
N ARG A 145 7.34 16.34 -5.78
CA ARG A 145 7.83 17.70 -6.03
C ARG A 145 6.90 18.78 -5.47
N GLU A 146 5.59 18.63 -5.66
CA GLU A 146 4.59 19.63 -5.23
C GLU A 146 4.46 19.72 -3.70
N PHE A 147 4.75 18.63 -3.00
CA PHE A 147 4.74 18.58 -1.53
C PHE A 147 6.15 18.63 -0.91
N ASP A 148 7.19 18.80 -1.73
CA ASP A 148 8.61 18.79 -1.30
C ASP A 148 8.96 17.61 -0.38
N LEU A 149 8.54 16.39 -0.78
CA LEU A 149 8.69 15.20 0.05
C LEU A 149 10.09 14.59 -0.12
N ALA A 150 10.79 14.38 1.00
CA ALA A 150 11.99 13.57 1.04
C ALA A 150 11.58 12.08 1.05
N LEU A 151 11.79 11.38 -0.06
CA LEU A 151 11.56 9.94 -0.15
C LEU A 151 12.88 9.24 -0.39
N PHE A 152 13.25 8.39 0.56
CA PHE A 152 14.41 7.51 0.40
C PHE A 152 14.08 6.33 -0.52
N PRO A 153 15.06 5.82 -1.30
CA PRO A 153 14.90 4.57 -2.01
C PRO A 153 14.66 3.44 -0.99
N PRO A 154 13.63 2.62 -1.19
CA PRO A 154 13.40 1.51 -0.28
C PRO A 154 14.48 0.44 -0.48
N VAL A 155 14.89 -0.18 0.62
CA VAL A 155 15.81 -1.32 0.61
C VAL A 155 15.03 -2.65 0.47
N PRO A 156 15.67 -3.75 0.01
CA PRO A 156 14.99 -5.03 -0.18
C PRO A 156 14.28 -5.54 1.08
N GLU A 157 14.88 -5.35 2.24
CA GLU A 157 14.38 -5.80 3.55
C GLU A 157 12.97 -5.25 3.83
N ASN A 158 12.70 -4.01 3.46
CA ASN A 158 11.41 -3.36 3.65
C ASN A 158 10.25 -4.04 2.89
N TYR A 159 10.55 -4.82 1.85
CA TYR A 159 9.53 -5.56 1.10
C TYR A 159 9.23 -6.95 1.69
N LEU A 160 10.11 -7.50 2.54
CA LEU A 160 9.97 -8.87 3.05
C LEU A 160 8.62 -9.13 3.74
N PRO A 161 8.09 -8.27 4.63
CA PRO A 161 6.83 -8.54 5.31
C PRO A 161 5.66 -8.67 4.35
N PHE A 162 5.56 -7.77 3.39
CA PHE A 162 4.50 -7.80 2.38
C PHE A 162 4.58 -9.03 1.49
N LEU A 163 5.77 -9.31 0.95
CA LEU A 163 5.98 -10.44 0.04
C LEU A 163 5.76 -11.78 0.75
N ALA A 164 6.22 -11.91 1.99
CA ALA A 164 6.02 -13.12 2.79
C ALA A 164 4.53 -13.37 3.04
N ARG A 165 3.77 -12.32 3.39
CA ARG A 165 2.32 -12.43 3.55
C ARG A 165 1.63 -12.86 2.25
N LYS A 166 2.02 -12.26 1.11
CA LYS A 166 1.46 -12.60 -0.20
C LYS A 166 1.80 -14.01 -0.67
N LEU A 167 2.94 -14.56 -0.21
CA LEU A 167 3.41 -15.92 -0.50
C LEU A 167 3.03 -16.93 0.59
N ALA A 168 2.28 -16.52 1.61
CA ALA A 168 1.91 -17.35 2.77
C ALA A 168 3.12 -18.00 3.47
N LEU A 169 4.23 -17.26 3.59
CA LEU A 169 5.47 -17.70 4.24
C LEU A 169 5.47 -17.31 5.72
N ASN A 170 6.11 -18.14 6.54
CA ASN A 170 6.21 -17.91 7.97
C ASN A 170 7.37 -16.95 8.34
N GLU A 171 7.39 -16.51 9.60
CA GLU A 171 8.39 -15.59 10.13
C GLU A 171 9.83 -16.16 10.08
N ALA A 172 10.00 -17.49 10.23
CA ALA A 172 11.30 -18.13 10.12
C ALA A 172 11.90 -17.95 8.72
N THR A 173 11.07 -18.08 7.68
CA THR A 173 11.50 -17.84 6.29
C THR A 173 11.86 -16.36 6.06
N VAL A 174 11.14 -15.43 6.67
CA VAL A 174 11.48 -13.99 6.60
C VAL A 174 12.84 -13.71 7.25
N LYS A 175 13.09 -14.27 8.43
CA LYS A 175 14.40 -14.13 9.13
C LYS A 175 15.56 -14.71 8.32
N ASP A 176 15.35 -15.86 7.68
CA ASP A 176 16.39 -16.45 6.83
C ASP A 176 16.61 -15.64 5.55
N ALA A 177 15.55 -15.08 4.96
CA ALA A 177 15.66 -14.17 3.81
C ALA A 177 16.41 -12.88 4.18
N SER A 178 16.15 -12.28 5.34
CA SER A 178 16.89 -11.14 5.84
C SER A 178 18.39 -11.45 5.97
N ARG A 179 18.76 -12.60 6.55
CA ARG A 179 20.18 -13.01 6.64
C ARG A 179 20.84 -13.22 5.27
N ILE A 180 20.07 -13.61 4.25
CA ILE A 180 20.57 -13.69 2.87
C ILE A 180 20.86 -12.29 2.34
N LEU A 181 19.97 -11.33 2.59
CA LEU A 181 20.11 -9.94 2.16
C LEU A 181 21.27 -9.23 2.87
N ASP A 182 21.46 -9.45 4.18
CA ASP A 182 22.57 -8.87 4.95
C ASP A 182 23.97 -9.16 4.37
N ARG A 183 24.10 -10.24 3.62
CA ARG A 183 25.36 -10.67 2.97
C ARG A 183 25.49 -10.18 1.53
N PHE A 184 24.45 -9.56 1.02
CA PHE A 184 24.38 -9.10 -0.35
C PHE A 184 24.53 -7.59 -0.40
N ASP A 185 25.65 -7.14 -0.98
CA ASP A 185 25.75 -5.73 -1.32
C ASP A 185 24.70 -5.43 -2.39
N SER A 186 23.67 -4.69 -2.03
CA SER A 186 22.51 -4.41 -2.86
C SER A 186 22.91 -3.50 -4.05
N GLY A 187 23.59 -4.08 -5.00
CA GLY A 187 23.91 -3.47 -6.28
C GLY A 187 22.66 -3.04 -7.05
N SER A 188 22.85 -2.39 -8.19
CA SER A 188 21.76 -1.86 -9.02
C SER A 188 20.67 -2.89 -9.30
N GLY A 189 19.40 -2.56 -9.03
CA GLY A 189 18.26 -3.40 -9.39
C GLY A 189 17.00 -3.07 -8.63
N ASP A 190 15.91 -3.78 -8.97
CA ASP A 190 14.64 -3.62 -8.28
C ASP A 190 14.70 -4.30 -6.89
N PRO A 191 14.59 -3.55 -5.78
CA PRO A 191 14.70 -4.10 -4.44
C PRO A 191 13.57 -5.10 -4.11
N ALA A 192 12.38 -4.94 -4.68
CA ALA A 192 11.28 -5.89 -4.50
C ALA A 192 11.61 -7.26 -5.13
N CYS A 193 12.27 -7.26 -6.30
CA CYS A 193 12.73 -8.50 -6.94
C CYS A 193 13.85 -9.18 -6.15
N THR A 194 14.73 -8.40 -5.55
CA THR A 194 15.81 -8.93 -4.70
C THR A 194 15.24 -9.57 -3.43
N ALA A 195 14.28 -8.92 -2.78
CA ALA A 195 13.55 -9.47 -1.63
C ALA A 195 12.80 -10.77 -1.98
N ALA A 196 12.09 -10.80 -3.12
CA ALA A 196 11.39 -11.99 -3.59
C ALA A 196 12.35 -13.16 -3.87
N ALA A 197 13.52 -12.88 -4.45
CA ALA A 197 14.55 -13.89 -4.68
C ALA A 197 15.13 -14.44 -3.36
N ALA A 198 15.36 -13.57 -2.37
CA ALA A 198 15.83 -13.99 -1.04
C ALA A 198 14.80 -14.88 -0.33
N LEU A 199 13.50 -14.51 -0.39
CA LEU A 199 12.40 -15.35 0.14
C LEU A 199 12.32 -16.69 -0.58
N TYR A 200 12.48 -16.72 -1.90
CA TYR A 200 12.52 -17.96 -2.67
C TYR A 200 13.65 -18.88 -2.19
N LEU A 201 14.86 -18.35 -2.02
CA LEU A 201 16.01 -19.13 -1.56
C LEU A 201 15.83 -19.62 -0.12
N ALA A 202 15.31 -18.79 0.78
CA ALA A 202 15.02 -19.15 2.16
C ALA A 202 13.95 -20.27 2.24
N ALA A 203 12.84 -20.13 1.51
CA ALA A 203 11.79 -21.13 1.42
C ALA A 203 12.32 -22.47 0.88
N LYS A 204 13.10 -22.42 -0.19
CA LYS A 204 13.76 -23.62 -0.76
C LYS A 204 14.66 -24.33 0.27
N THR A 205 15.41 -23.61 1.08
CA THR A 205 16.28 -24.17 2.12
C THR A 205 15.45 -24.87 3.22
N GLN A 206 14.25 -24.36 3.52
CA GLN A 206 13.33 -24.94 4.49
C GLN A 206 12.42 -26.04 3.91
N GLY A 207 12.55 -26.38 2.62
CA GLY A 207 11.69 -27.35 1.95
C GLY A 207 10.28 -26.86 1.66
N ILE A 208 10.04 -25.54 1.74
CA ILE A 208 8.76 -24.92 1.40
C ILE A 208 8.67 -24.75 -0.11
N LEU A 209 7.61 -25.27 -0.72
CA LEU A 209 7.43 -25.23 -2.17
C LEU A 209 6.82 -23.89 -2.61
N ILE A 210 7.65 -23.02 -3.15
CA ILE A 210 7.23 -21.85 -3.92
C ILE A 210 7.90 -21.86 -5.30
N THR A 211 7.28 -21.22 -6.27
CA THR A 211 7.81 -21.14 -7.63
C THR A 211 8.39 -19.77 -7.93
N TYR A 212 9.29 -19.68 -8.89
CA TYR A 212 9.76 -18.38 -9.40
C TYR A 212 8.61 -17.52 -9.94
N ASP A 213 7.59 -18.15 -10.51
CA ASP A 213 6.41 -17.47 -11.03
C ASP A 213 5.57 -16.84 -9.90
N SER A 214 5.32 -17.57 -8.80
CA SER A 214 4.62 -17.01 -7.64
C SER A 214 5.42 -15.88 -6.98
N ALA A 215 6.73 -16.04 -6.82
CA ALA A 215 7.60 -15.00 -6.29
C ALA A 215 7.63 -13.74 -7.19
N ALA A 216 7.65 -13.94 -8.51
CA ALA A 216 7.63 -12.86 -9.48
C ALA A 216 6.31 -12.08 -9.47
N ARG A 217 5.17 -12.79 -9.44
CA ARG A 217 3.84 -12.15 -9.30
C ARG A 217 3.73 -11.37 -7.99
N ALA A 218 4.23 -11.90 -6.90
CA ALA A 218 4.22 -11.19 -5.62
C ALA A 218 5.05 -9.89 -5.68
N ALA A 219 6.16 -9.89 -6.43
CA ALA A 219 7.02 -8.71 -6.63
C ALA A 219 6.55 -7.76 -7.75
N GLY A 220 5.46 -8.09 -8.46
CA GLY A 220 5.01 -7.33 -9.64
C GLY A 220 6.06 -7.27 -10.75
N SER A 221 6.74 -8.40 -11.00
CA SER A 221 7.88 -8.51 -11.94
C SER A 221 7.82 -9.79 -12.78
N THR A 222 8.89 -10.05 -13.53
CA THR A 222 8.99 -11.25 -14.36
C THR A 222 9.76 -12.36 -13.66
N LYS A 223 9.43 -13.61 -14.02
CA LYS A 223 10.13 -14.82 -13.56
C LYS A 223 11.64 -14.76 -13.80
N GLU A 224 12.05 -14.28 -14.98
CA GLU A 224 13.46 -14.14 -15.36
C GLU A 224 14.21 -13.16 -14.46
N THR A 225 13.56 -12.08 -14.06
CA THR A 225 14.18 -11.08 -13.16
C THR A 225 14.42 -11.67 -11.78
N VAL A 226 13.44 -12.35 -11.20
CA VAL A 226 13.59 -13.01 -9.91
C VAL A 226 14.60 -14.14 -9.96
N TRP A 227 14.59 -14.94 -11.04
CA TRP A 227 15.57 -15.99 -11.25
C TRP A 227 17.01 -15.44 -11.31
N ARG A 228 17.27 -14.40 -12.14
CA ARG A 228 18.60 -13.76 -12.20
C ARG A 228 19.06 -13.24 -10.85
N ARG A 229 18.14 -12.64 -10.07
CA ARG A 229 18.46 -12.17 -8.73
C ARG A 229 18.78 -13.31 -7.77
N SER A 230 18.07 -14.43 -7.86
CA SER A 230 18.39 -15.61 -7.03
C SER A 230 19.77 -16.20 -7.34
N GLN A 231 20.20 -16.18 -8.62
CA GLN A 231 21.56 -16.59 -8.99
C GLN A 231 22.60 -15.65 -8.37
N SER A 232 22.42 -14.33 -8.53
CA SER A 232 23.33 -13.34 -7.94
C SER A 232 23.46 -13.49 -6.43
N LEU A 233 22.35 -13.76 -5.72
CA LEU A 233 22.34 -14.00 -4.27
C LEU A 233 23.06 -15.32 -3.89
N THR A 234 22.99 -16.32 -4.76
CA THR A 234 23.65 -17.62 -4.55
C THR A 234 25.15 -17.51 -4.79
N ASP A 235 25.58 -16.80 -5.83
CA ASP A 235 26.99 -16.61 -6.17
C ASP A 235 27.74 -15.85 -5.08
N CYS A 236 27.10 -14.86 -4.42
CA CYS A 236 27.67 -14.18 -3.26
C CYS A 236 27.77 -15.09 -2.00
N ARG A 237 27.13 -16.27 -2.01
CA ARG A 237 27.15 -17.25 -0.91
C ARG A 237 28.37 -18.18 -0.96
N ASN A 238 29.01 -18.32 -2.13
CA ASN A 238 30.20 -19.13 -2.36
C ASN A 238 31.35 -18.20 -2.82
N PRO A 239 32.13 -17.58 -1.87
CA PRO A 239 33.37 -16.91 -2.24
C PRO A 239 34.47 -17.88 -2.61
#